data_d32655fcd3821f4d42eea088872f1285
#
_entry.id   d32655fcd3821f4d42eea088872f1285
#
_cell.length_a   1.000
_cell.length_b   1.000
_cell.length_c   1.000
_cell.angle_alpha   90.00
_cell.angle_beta   90.00
_cell.angle_gamma   90.00
#
_symmetry.space_group_name_H-M   'P 1'
#
loop_
_entity.id
_entity.type
_entity.pdbx_description
1 polymer ?
#
loop_
_entity_poly.entity_id
_entity_poly.type
_entity_poly.pdbx_seq_one_letter_code
_entity_poly.pdbx_strand_id
1 'polypeptide(L)'
;MAVEFVPVAPRKALLVQGYAPEGYRVAGSVHAGGILIAPEAVHPWAATDLESIDPGDFTPLLGAQVLLLGTGQAMRRPPADLLAALAAQGFAVDFMDSRAAARTYNVLVVEGRSVAAALLPQ
;
A
#
# COMPACT_ATOMS: atom_id res chain seq x y z
N MET A 1 -5.71 37.08 5.80
CA MET A 1 -5.70 35.67 6.20
C MET A 1 -5.78 34.81 4.98
N ALA A 2 -4.85 33.92 4.85
CA ALA A 2 -4.87 32.97 3.75
C ALA A 2 -5.85 31.86 4.07
N VAL A 3 -6.75 31.60 3.15
CA VAL A 3 -7.63 30.44 3.24
C VAL A 3 -6.98 29.35 2.37
N GLU A 4 -6.62 28.27 3.01
CA GLU A 4 -6.01 27.19 2.31
C GLU A 4 -7.06 26.21 1.85
N PHE A 5 -7.15 26.03 0.54
CA PHE A 5 -7.98 25.00 -0.08
C PHE A 5 -7.14 23.83 -0.56
N VAL A 6 -6.02 23.64 0.06
CA VAL A 6 -5.18 22.52 -0.30
C VAL A 6 -5.86 21.25 0.19
N PRO A 7 -6.18 20.29 -0.69
CA PRO A 7 -6.63 19.00 -0.23
C PRO A 7 -5.43 18.34 0.44
N VAL A 8 -5.33 18.54 1.72
CA VAL A 8 -4.29 17.92 2.49
C VAL A 8 -4.79 16.60 3.03
N ALA A 9 -3.96 15.60 2.92
CA ALA A 9 -4.14 14.39 3.69
C ALA A 9 -4.34 14.80 5.15
N PRO A 10 -5.09 14.00 5.94
CA PRO A 10 -5.14 14.23 7.38
C PRO A 10 -3.72 14.42 7.91
N ARG A 11 -3.54 15.34 8.84
CA ARG A 11 -2.23 15.79 9.29
C ARG A 11 -1.25 14.69 9.63
N LYS A 12 -1.75 13.53 10.02
CA LYS A 12 -0.92 12.39 10.44
C LYS A 12 -1.01 11.22 9.48
N ALA A 13 -1.57 11.43 8.31
CA ALA A 13 -1.66 10.33 7.35
C ALA A 13 -0.26 9.92 6.90
N LEU A 14 -0.03 8.62 6.94
CA LEU A 14 1.24 8.04 6.50
C LEU A 14 1.26 7.96 4.98
N LEU A 15 2.31 8.48 4.39
CA LEU A 15 2.58 8.41 2.97
C LEU A 15 3.90 7.70 2.74
N VAL A 16 4.07 7.11 1.57
CA VAL A 16 5.36 6.58 1.16
C VAL A 16 6.20 7.75 0.66
N GLN A 17 7.21 8.13 1.44
CA GLN A 17 8.05 9.29 1.16
C GLN A 17 9.13 9.00 0.13
N GLY A 18 9.51 7.72 0.00
CA GLY A 18 10.51 7.30 -0.95
C GLY A 18 10.66 5.79 -0.94
N TYR A 19 11.39 5.29 -1.93
CA TYR A 19 11.65 3.87 -2.05
C TYR A 19 13.04 3.65 -2.61
N ALA A 20 13.63 2.54 -2.21
CA ALA A 20 14.96 2.11 -2.62
C ALA A 20 14.96 0.59 -2.64
N PRO A 21 16.00 -0.05 -3.20
CA PRO A 21 16.07 -1.52 -3.19
C PRO A 21 15.93 -2.11 -1.79
N GLU A 22 16.42 -1.42 -0.77
CA GLU A 22 16.40 -1.89 0.60
C GLU A 22 15.05 -1.74 1.29
N GLY A 23 14.16 -0.88 0.81
CA GLY A 23 12.86 -0.71 1.46
C GLY A 23 12.14 0.58 1.13
N TYR A 24 11.22 0.96 2.01
CA TYR A 24 10.35 2.13 1.83
C TYR A 24 10.53 3.10 2.99
N ARG A 25 10.56 4.39 2.68
CA ARG A 25 10.63 5.43 3.70
C ARG A 25 9.21 5.88 4.05
N VAL A 26 8.87 5.78 5.34
CA VAL A 26 7.58 6.22 5.87
C VAL A 26 7.85 6.93 7.18
N ALA A 27 7.25 8.11 7.37
CA ALA A 27 7.40 8.91 8.60
C ALA A 27 8.87 9.12 8.99
N GLY A 28 9.74 9.32 8.01
CA GLY A 28 11.16 9.59 8.24
C GLY A 28 12.03 8.37 8.49
N SER A 29 11.46 7.18 8.55
CA SER A 29 12.21 5.93 8.78
C SER A 29 12.13 5.02 7.58
N VAL A 30 13.21 4.27 7.34
CA VAL A 30 13.25 3.26 6.29
C VAL A 30 12.77 1.93 6.88
N HIS A 31 11.77 1.35 6.22
CA HIS A 31 11.25 0.03 6.55
C HIS A 31 11.81 -0.96 5.54
N ALA A 32 12.66 -1.86 6.00
CA ALA A 32 13.30 -2.85 5.14
C ALA A 32 12.29 -3.85 4.61
N GLY A 33 12.49 -4.29 3.37
CA GLY A 33 11.61 -5.27 2.75
C GLY A 33 10.27 -4.69 2.31
N GLY A 34 9.22 -5.51 2.38
CA GLY A 34 7.87 -5.08 2.04
C GLY A 34 7.17 -4.41 3.21
N ILE A 35 6.11 -3.66 2.89
CA ILE A 35 5.29 -3.01 3.91
C ILE A 35 3.79 -3.16 3.60
N LEU A 36 3.01 -3.14 4.66
CA LEU A 36 1.57 -2.92 4.61
C LEU A 36 1.32 -1.53 5.17
N ILE A 37 0.69 -0.65 4.40
CA ILE A 37 0.50 0.73 4.82
C ILE A 37 -0.95 1.17 4.64
N ALA A 38 -1.45 1.87 5.64
CA ALA A 38 -2.70 2.61 5.61
C ALA A 38 -2.42 3.99 6.17
N PRO A 39 -3.36 4.95 6.03
CA PRO A 39 -3.10 6.29 6.55
C PRO A 39 -2.77 6.33 8.05
N GLU A 40 -3.24 5.35 8.82
CA GLU A 40 -3.09 5.33 10.27
C GLU A 40 -1.90 4.53 10.76
N ALA A 41 -1.37 3.60 9.95
CA ALA A 41 -0.33 2.69 10.43
C ALA A 41 0.46 2.07 9.28
N VAL A 42 1.70 1.73 9.57
CA VAL A 42 2.56 0.97 8.67
C VAL A 42 3.05 -0.26 9.42
N HIS A 43 3.07 -1.39 8.73
CA HIS A 43 3.50 -2.66 9.30
C HIS A 43 4.54 -3.31 8.40
N PRO A 44 5.54 -4.00 8.96
CA PRO A 44 6.43 -4.82 8.14
C PRO A 44 5.64 -5.95 7.49
N TRP A 45 6.07 -6.35 6.31
CA TRP A 45 5.44 -7.44 5.58
C TRP A 45 6.51 -8.44 5.16
N ALA A 46 6.35 -9.68 5.60
CA ALA A 46 7.35 -10.71 5.37
C ALA A 46 7.34 -11.27 3.94
N ALA A 47 6.26 -11.07 3.19
CA ALA A 47 6.19 -11.55 1.81
C ALA A 47 7.28 -10.91 0.96
N THR A 48 7.96 -11.71 0.17
CA THR A 48 9.04 -11.25 -0.71
C THR A 48 8.66 -11.30 -2.18
N ASP A 49 7.63 -12.08 -2.52
CA ASP A 49 7.13 -12.22 -3.88
C ASP A 49 5.64 -12.59 -3.82
N LEU A 50 4.99 -12.63 -4.99
CA LEU A 50 3.56 -12.93 -5.06
C LEU A 50 3.22 -14.32 -4.52
N GLU A 51 4.13 -15.26 -4.67
CA GLU A 51 3.91 -16.66 -4.28
C GLU A 51 3.98 -16.85 -2.76
N SER A 52 4.62 -15.94 -2.05
CA SER A 52 4.74 -16.01 -0.59
C SER A 52 3.65 -15.24 0.14
N ILE A 53 2.70 -14.62 -0.58
CA ILE A 53 1.62 -13.86 0.05
C ILE A 53 0.58 -14.82 0.62
N ASP A 54 0.25 -14.62 1.90
CA ASP A 54 -0.86 -15.30 2.56
C ASP A 54 -2.05 -14.34 2.61
N PRO A 55 -3.26 -14.77 2.20
CA PRO A 55 -4.44 -13.90 2.29
C PRO A 55 -4.70 -13.37 3.70
N GLY A 56 -4.26 -14.05 4.74
CA GLY A 56 -4.38 -13.57 6.12
C GLY A 56 -3.46 -12.41 6.46
N ASP A 57 -2.46 -12.12 5.63
CA ASP A 57 -1.52 -11.03 5.87
C ASP A 57 -2.21 -9.67 5.91
N PHE A 58 -3.36 -9.55 5.27
CA PHE A 58 -4.03 -8.26 5.06
C PHE A 58 -4.95 -7.85 6.20
N THR A 59 -5.00 -8.63 7.27
CA THR A 59 -5.81 -8.31 8.44
C THR A 59 -5.60 -6.88 8.95
N PRO A 60 -4.36 -6.35 9.03
CA PRO A 60 -4.17 -4.97 9.48
C PRO A 60 -4.79 -3.91 8.55
N LEU A 61 -5.13 -4.28 7.33
CA LEU A 61 -5.66 -3.35 6.33
C LEU A 61 -7.16 -3.47 6.13
N LEU A 62 -7.82 -4.39 6.86
CA LEU A 62 -9.26 -4.59 6.72
C LEU A 62 -10.03 -3.31 6.97
N GLY A 63 -11.05 -3.07 6.16
CA GLY A 63 -11.85 -1.86 6.21
C GLY A 63 -11.50 -0.86 5.13
N ALA A 64 -10.30 -0.92 4.55
CA ALA A 64 -9.98 -0.10 3.39
C ALA A 64 -10.82 -0.57 2.19
N GLN A 65 -11.39 0.38 1.45
CA GLN A 65 -12.17 0.03 0.26
C GLN A 65 -11.28 -0.39 -0.90
N VAL A 66 -10.17 0.30 -1.07
CA VAL A 66 -9.23 0.03 -2.15
C VAL A 66 -7.94 -0.53 -1.56
N LEU A 67 -7.47 -1.63 -2.12
CA LEU A 67 -6.17 -2.19 -1.80
C LEU A 67 -5.29 -2.13 -3.05
N LEU A 68 -4.18 -1.41 -2.93
CA LEU A 68 -3.18 -1.37 -3.98
C LEU A 68 -2.13 -2.41 -3.68
N LEU A 69 -1.98 -3.39 -4.58
CA LEU A 69 -0.99 -4.44 -4.42
C LEU A 69 0.20 -4.12 -5.32
N GLY A 70 1.33 -3.83 -4.70
CA GLY A 70 2.59 -3.60 -5.40
C GLY A 70 3.30 -4.92 -5.61
N THR A 71 3.54 -5.27 -6.86
CA THR A 71 4.00 -6.60 -7.24
C THR A 71 5.52 -6.74 -7.32
N GLY A 72 6.24 -5.77 -6.77
CA GLY A 72 7.69 -5.77 -6.80
C GLY A 72 8.24 -4.87 -7.89
N GLN A 73 9.42 -5.23 -8.41
CA GLN A 73 10.12 -4.41 -9.39
C GLN A 73 9.36 -4.29 -10.71
N ALA A 74 8.61 -5.32 -11.08
CA ALA A 74 7.82 -5.33 -12.31
C ALA A 74 6.36 -5.67 -12.00
N MET A 75 5.46 -5.18 -12.85
CA MET A 75 4.05 -5.54 -12.73
C MET A 75 3.87 -7.00 -13.14
N ARG A 76 3.27 -7.78 -12.24
CA ARG A 76 2.93 -9.18 -12.47
C ARG A 76 1.49 -9.41 -12.02
N ARG A 77 0.77 -10.23 -12.78
CA ARG A 77 -0.59 -10.57 -12.40
C ARG A 77 -0.58 -11.51 -11.20
N PRO A 78 -1.24 -11.15 -10.08
CA PRO A 78 -1.35 -12.04 -8.93
C PRO A 78 -2.15 -13.30 -9.27
N PRO A 79 -1.92 -14.41 -8.54
CA PRO A 79 -2.74 -15.61 -8.69
C PRO A 79 -4.23 -15.32 -8.51
N ALA A 80 -5.06 -15.96 -9.32
CA ALA A 80 -6.51 -15.71 -9.30
C ALA A 80 -7.14 -16.02 -7.94
N ASP A 81 -6.66 -17.05 -7.26
CA ASP A 81 -7.18 -17.43 -5.94
C ASP A 81 -6.82 -16.39 -4.88
N LEU A 82 -5.65 -15.75 -4.97
CA LEU A 82 -5.31 -14.63 -4.09
C LEU A 82 -6.24 -13.46 -4.33
N LEU A 83 -6.47 -13.08 -5.59
CA LEU A 83 -7.38 -11.98 -5.92
C LEU A 83 -8.79 -12.26 -5.41
N ALA A 84 -9.26 -13.50 -5.57
CA ALA A 84 -10.58 -13.89 -5.08
C ALA A 84 -10.66 -13.81 -3.54
N ALA A 85 -9.62 -14.24 -2.85
CA ALA A 85 -9.57 -14.18 -1.39
C ALA A 85 -9.58 -12.72 -0.90
N LEU A 86 -8.87 -11.84 -1.55
CA LEU A 86 -8.84 -10.42 -1.18
C LEU A 86 -10.19 -9.75 -1.46
N ALA A 87 -10.82 -10.07 -2.57
CA ALA A 87 -12.17 -9.57 -2.86
C ALA A 87 -13.18 -10.05 -1.80
N ALA A 88 -13.05 -11.29 -1.35
CA ALA A 88 -13.89 -11.83 -0.29
C ALA A 88 -13.68 -11.11 1.05
N GLN A 89 -12.52 -10.52 1.27
CA GLN A 89 -12.23 -9.71 2.45
C GLN A 89 -12.78 -8.29 2.35
N GLY A 90 -13.38 -7.93 1.23
CA GLY A 90 -14.01 -6.62 1.02
C GLY A 90 -13.16 -5.62 0.27
N PHE A 91 -11.97 -6.00 -0.20
CA PHE A 91 -11.11 -5.09 -0.94
C PHE A 91 -11.48 -5.01 -2.42
N ALA A 92 -11.48 -3.80 -2.97
CA ALA A 92 -11.35 -3.60 -4.41
C ALA A 92 -9.86 -3.53 -4.71
N VAL A 93 -9.32 -4.57 -5.34
CA VAL A 93 -7.87 -4.72 -5.53
C VAL A 93 -7.46 -4.18 -6.89
N ASP A 94 -6.43 -3.35 -6.91
CA ASP A 94 -5.72 -2.99 -8.10
C ASP A 94 -4.25 -3.36 -7.92
N PHE A 95 -3.61 -3.88 -8.95
CA PHE A 95 -2.21 -4.31 -8.84
C PHE A 95 -1.35 -3.63 -9.90
N MET A 96 -0.13 -3.32 -9.51
CA MET A 96 0.85 -2.65 -10.34
C MET A 96 2.24 -2.89 -9.75
N ASP A 97 3.30 -2.47 -10.40
CA ASP A 97 4.62 -2.54 -9.77
C ASP A 97 4.63 -1.72 -8.47
N SER A 98 5.54 -2.03 -7.57
CA SER A 98 5.51 -1.45 -6.23
C SER A 98 5.73 0.06 -6.21
N ARG A 99 6.51 0.59 -7.13
CA ARG A 99 6.71 2.05 -7.21
C ARG A 99 5.44 2.76 -7.64
N ALA A 100 4.76 2.22 -8.65
CA ALA A 100 3.49 2.76 -9.10
C ALA A 100 2.44 2.67 -8.00
N ALA A 101 2.39 1.55 -7.28
CA ALA A 101 1.47 1.37 -6.17
C ALA A 101 1.72 2.39 -5.06
N ALA A 102 2.97 2.64 -4.71
CA ALA A 102 3.32 3.63 -3.70
C ALA A 102 2.86 5.04 -4.11
N ARG A 103 3.09 5.43 -5.36
CA ARG A 103 2.66 6.74 -5.84
C ARG A 103 1.14 6.86 -5.88
N THR A 104 0.46 5.82 -6.36
CA THR A 104 -1.01 5.81 -6.43
C THR A 104 -1.62 5.85 -5.04
N TYR A 105 -1.05 5.11 -4.08
CA TYR A 105 -1.47 5.16 -2.70
C TYR A 105 -1.43 6.59 -2.16
N ASN A 106 -0.31 7.28 -2.35
CA ASN A 106 -0.16 8.65 -1.88
C ASN A 106 -1.22 9.58 -2.47
N VAL A 107 -1.47 9.47 -3.77
CA VAL A 107 -2.49 10.30 -4.45
C VAL A 107 -3.87 10.06 -3.85
N LEU A 108 -4.24 8.79 -3.66
CA LEU A 108 -5.57 8.46 -3.13
C LEU A 108 -5.73 8.90 -1.69
N VAL A 109 -4.69 8.80 -0.87
CA VAL A 109 -4.73 9.29 0.51
C VAL A 109 -4.96 10.80 0.53
N VAL A 110 -4.22 11.55 -0.29
CA VAL A 110 -4.37 13.01 -0.38
C VAL A 110 -5.77 13.39 -0.85
N GLU A 111 -6.37 12.57 -1.72
CA GLU A 111 -7.74 12.78 -2.18
C GLU A 111 -8.80 12.39 -1.14
N GLY A 112 -8.40 11.88 0.01
CA GLY A 112 -9.34 11.46 1.05
C GLY A 112 -10.02 10.12 0.79
N ARG A 113 -9.44 9.29 -0.08
CA ARG A 113 -10.01 7.98 -0.41
C ARG A 113 -9.68 6.95 0.67
N SER A 114 -10.57 5.99 0.84
CA SER A 114 -10.32 4.85 1.73
C SER A 114 -9.41 3.84 1.03
N VAL A 115 -8.13 3.92 1.32
CA VAL A 115 -7.11 3.17 0.59
C VAL A 115 -6.05 2.62 1.54
N ALA A 116 -5.55 1.45 1.20
CA ALA A 116 -4.36 0.85 1.80
C ALA A 116 -3.48 0.30 0.69
N ALA A 117 -2.24 0.03 1.00
CA ALA A 117 -1.32 -0.57 0.05
C ALA A 117 -0.52 -1.70 0.70
N ALA A 118 -0.24 -2.71 -0.08
CA ALA A 118 0.65 -3.81 0.28
C ALA A 118 1.75 -3.82 -0.79
N LEU A 119 2.94 -3.48 -0.39
CA LEU A 119 4.05 -3.26 -1.31
C LEU A 119 5.11 -4.33 -1.11
N LEU A 120 5.29 -5.18 -2.12
CA LEU A 120 6.39 -6.15 -2.12
C LEU A 120 7.72 -5.43 -2.29
N PRO A 121 8.82 -6.01 -1.80
CA PRO A 121 10.16 -5.45 -2.03
C PRO A 121 10.45 -5.33 -3.52
N GLN A 122 11.31 -4.39 -3.84
CA GLN A 122 11.74 -4.15 -5.21
C GLN A 122 12.99 -4.92 -5.57
#